data_48d46ca020956c68828e425079430e5c
#
_entry.id   48d46ca020956c68828e425079430e5c
#
_cell.length_a   1.000
_cell.length_b   1.000
_cell.length_c   1.000
_cell.angle_alpha   90.00
_cell.angle_beta   90.00
_cell.angle_gamma   90.00
#
_symmetry.space_group_name_H-M   'P 1'
#
loop_
_entity.id
_entity.type
_entity.pdbx_description
1 polymer ?
#
loop_
_entity_poly.entity_id
_entity_poly.type
_entity_poly.pdbx_seq_one_letter_code
_entity_poly.pdbx_strand_id
1 'polypeptide(L)'
;MKKRIRTLLKLNLKNRAMFSMLTGMLLLTISAAVVSFLTYTNAMKNHYGDLAVNLAKTVAVIVDTDEVKKLTDQVMETYRSQCGEDGSAPDFEAFTAKDWDAYYDAFKPLYDTPEYESLFECMSKVKENNEVLWVYICFMDE
;
A
#
# COMPACT_ATOMS: atom_id res chain seq x y z
N MET A 1 40.23 17.83 -18.83
CA MET A 1 40.07 16.38 -19.16
C MET A 1 41.26 15.75 -19.83
N LYS A 2 41.87 16.34 -20.88
CA LYS A 2 43.06 15.78 -21.61
C LYS A 2 44.31 15.45 -20.75
N LYS A 3 44.57 16.18 -19.66
CA LYS A 3 45.77 15.93 -18.80
C LYS A 3 45.65 14.64 -17.98
N ARG A 4 44.49 14.25 -17.50
CA ARG A 4 44.26 13.00 -16.72
C ARG A 4 44.42 11.74 -17.53
N ILE A 5 44.02 11.78 -18.80
CA ILE A 5 44.12 10.62 -19.71
C ILE A 5 45.59 10.35 -20.05
N ARG A 6 46.45 11.41 -20.16
CA ARG A 6 47.89 11.25 -20.40
C ARG A 6 48.67 10.60 -19.24
N THR A 7 48.18 10.78 -18.00
CA THR A 7 48.84 10.17 -16.81
C THR A 7 48.57 8.67 -16.77
N LEU A 8 47.41 8.22 -17.19
CA LEU A 8 47.05 6.79 -17.27
C LEU A 8 47.88 6.05 -18.37
N LEU A 9 48.29 6.74 -19.42
CA LEU A 9 49.10 6.19 -20.50
C LEU A 9 50.57 5.94 -20.10
N LYS A 10 51.05 6.55 -19.00
CA LYS A 10 52.40 6.37 -18.46
C LYS A 10 52.52 5.25 -17.41
N LEU A 11 51.41 4.59 -17.05
CA LEU A 11 51.43 3.47 -16.14
C LEU A 11 52.15 2.26 -16.77
N ASN A 12 53.03 1.61 -16.00
CA ASN A 12 53.73 0.38 -16.37
C ASN A 12 52.68 -0.67 -16.83
N LEU A 13 52.99 -1.49 -17.82
CA LEU A 13 52.07 -2.46 -18.44
C LEU A 13 51.32 -3.30 -17.40
N LYS A 14 52.02 -3.72 -16.32
CA LYS A 14 51.43 -4.44 -15.17
C LYS A 14 50.32 -3.65 -14.49
N ASN A 15 50.50 -2.35 -14.24
CA ASN A 15 49.53 -1.51 -13.57
C ASN A 15 48.31 -1.20 -14.48
N ARG A 16 48.51 -1.15 -15.80
CA ARG A 16 47.40 -1.00 -16.77
C ARG A 16 46.54 -2.24 -16.81
N ALA A 17 47.13 -3.43 -16.83
CA ALA A 17 46.42 -4.70 -16.76
C ALA A 17 45.60 -4.84 -15.46
N MET A 18 46.24 -4.53 -14.33
CA MET A 18 45.56 -4.57 -13.01
C MET A 18 44.42 -3.58 -12.92
N PHE A 19 44.55 -2.34 -13.43
CA PHE A 19 43.52 -1.35 -13.43
C PHE A 19 42.31 -1.75 -14.34
N SER A 20 42.64 -2.31 -15.53
CA SER A 20 41.59 -2.83 -16.45
C SER A 20 40.81 -3.98 -15.79
N MET A 21 41.50 -4.88 -15.08
CA MET A 21 40.88 -6.01 -14.38
C MET A 21 39.98 -5.55 -13.24
N LEU A 22 40.44 -4.59 -12.42
CA LEU A 22 39.64 -3.98 -11.36
C LEU A 22 38.39 -3.24 -11.90
N THR A 23 38.56 -2.49 -12.99
CA THR A 23 37.44 -1.80 -13.62
C THR A 23 36.42 -2.79 -14.18
N GLY A 24 36.89 -3.89 -14.81
CA GLY A 24 36.00 -4.94 -15.30
C GLY A 24 35.23 -5.63 -14.17
N MET A 25 35.91 -5.97 -13.07
CA MET A 25 35.24 -6.53 -11.89
C MET A 25 34.18 -5.57 -11.30
N LEU A 26 34.53 -4.29 -11.18
CA LEU A 26 33.59 -3.29 -10.68
C LEU A 26 32.33 -3.17 -11.54
N LEU A 27 32.49 -3.13 -12.86
CA LEU A 27 31.37 -3.08 -13.81
C LEU A 27 30.47 -4.32 -13.72
N LEU A 28 31.09 -5.51 -13.63
CA LEU A 28 30.34 -6.76 -13.44
C LEU A 28 29.56 -6.77 -12.13
N THR A 29 30.16 -6.32 -11.04
CA THR A 29 29.47 -6.26 -9.74
C THR A 29 28.28 -5.29 -9.78
N ILE A 30 28.46 -4.12 -10.37
CA ILE A 30 27.36 -3.14 -10.50
C ILE A 30 26.25 -3.71 -11.39
N SER A 31 26.61 -4.33 -12.52
CA SER A 31 25.61 -4.93 -13.42
C SER A 31 24.82 -6.04 -12.74
N ALA A 32 25.49 -6.92 -12.01
CA ALA A 32 24.86 -7.99 -11.25
C ALA A 32 23.92 -7.43 -10.16
N ALA A 33 24.34 -6.39 -9.45
CA ALA A 33 23.53 -5.74 -8.42
C ALA A 33 22.25 -5.11 -9.02
N VAL A 34 22.37 -4.42 -10.16
CA VAL A 34 21.22 -3.82 -10.85
C VAL A 34 20.24 -4.89 -11.32
N VAL A 35 20.73 -5.96 -11.98
CA VAL A 35 19.87 -7.05 -12.44
C VAL A 35 19.16 -7.72 -11.26
N SER A 36 19.90 -8.03 -10.19
CA SER A 36 19.32 -8.63 -8.97
C SER A 36 18.27 -7.74 -8.35
N PHE A 37 18.49 -6.44 -8.26
CA PHE A 37 17.52 -5.48 -7.72
C PHE A 37 16.25 -5.43 -8.56
N LEU A 38 16.38 -5.34 -9.88
CA LEU A 38 15.22 -5.31 -10.79
C LEU A 38 14.42 -6.61 -10.73
N THR A 39 15.10 -7.76 -10.72
CA THR A 39 14.46 -9.07 -10.63
C THR A 39 13.74 -9.24 -9.30
N TYR A 40 14.39 -8.87 -8.19
CA TYR A 40 13.78 -8.90 -6.86
C TYR A 40 12.55 -8.01 -6.77
N THR A 41 12.65 -6.76 -7.25
CA THR A 41 11.54 -5.81 -7.21
C THR A 41 10.34 -6.30 -8.02
N ASN A 42 10.57 -6.89 -9.21
CA ASN A 42 9.50 -7.45 -10.03
C ASN A 42 8.87 -8.69 -9.39
N ALA A 43 9.69 -9.58 -8.83
CA ALA A 43 9.20 -10.77 -8.11
C ALA A 43 8.32 -10.36 -6.91
N MET A 44 8.75 -9.37 -6.13
CA MET A 44 7.99 -8.86 -4.99
C MET A 44 6.67 -8.21 -5.41
N LYS A 45 6.68 -7.38 -6.47
CA LYS A 45 5.44 -6.77 -6.99
C LYS A 45 4.42 -7.83 -7.43
N ASN A 46 4.87 -8.85 -8.16
CA ASN A 46 4.00 -9.92 -8.63
C ASN A 46 3.47 -10.72 -7.44
N HIS A 47 4.34 -11.09 -6.49
CA HIS A 47 3.94 -11.84 -5.30
C HIS A 47 2.88 -11.10 -4.46
N TYR A 48 3.11 -9.81 -4.16
CA TYR A 48 2.14 -9.03 -3.40
C TYR A 48 0.88 -8.72 -4.21
N GLY A 49 0.99 -8.55 -5.53
CA GLY A 49 -0.16 -8.40 -6.40
C GLY A 49 -1.05 -9.65 -6.39
N ASP A 50 -0.47 -10.82 -6.56
CA ASP A 50 -1.19 -12.10 -6.52
C ASP A 50 -1.80 -12.35 -5.14
N LEU A 51 -1.07 -12.04 -4.06
CA LEU A 51 -1.58 -12.15 -2.70
C LEU A 51 -2.79 -11.24 -2.49
N ALA A 52 -2.72 -9.99 -2.90
CA ALA A 52 -3.83 -9.03 -2.77
C ALA A 52 -5.07 -9.49 -3.54
N VAL A 53 -4.91 -9.97 -4.78
CA VAL A 53 -6.01 -10.50 -5.59
C VAL A 53 -6.64 -11.74 -4.94
N ASN A 54 -5.82 -12.66 -4.43
CA ASN A 54 -6.32 -13.86 -3.78
C ASN A 54 -7.05 -13.53 -2.47
N LEU A 55 -6.55 -12.58 -1.68
CA LEU A 55 -7.22 -12.09 -0.48
C LEU A 55 -8.56 -11.44 -0.82
N ALA A 56 -8.60 -10.57 -1.83
CA ALA A 56 -9.83 -9.93 -2.26
C ALA A 56 -10.89 -10.95 -2.70
N LYS A 57 -10.48 -11.98 -3.46
CA LYS A 57 -11.38 -13.10 -3.84
C LYS A 57 -11.88 -13.88 -2.63
N THR A 58 -11.01 -14.15 -1.66
CA THR A 58 -11.36 -14.87 -0.43
C THR A 58 -12.38 -14.08 0.37
N VAL A 59 -12.13 -12.78 0.57
CA VAL A 59 -13.08 -11.88 1.25
C VAL A 59 -14.41 -11.83 0.53
N ALA A 60 -14.41 -11.68 -0.80
CA ALA A 60 -15.64 -11.64 -1.61
C ALA A 60 -16.51 -12.91 -1.52
N VAL A 61 -15.93 -14.06 -1.18
CA VAL A 61 -16.67 -15.32 -1.00
C VAL A 61 -17.20 -15.49 0.42
N ILE A 62 -16.46 -14.97 1.41
CA ILE A 62 -16.78 -15.17 2.84
C ILE A 62 -17.75 -14.12 3.36
N VAL A 63 -17.67 -12.90 2.83
CA VAL A 63 -18.46 -11.76 3.29
C VAL A 63 -19.89 -11.87 2.74
N ASP A 64 -20.87 -11.76 3.65
CA ASP A 64 -22.28 -11.68 3.26
C ASP A 64 -22.57 -10.33 2.62
N THR A 65 -22.96 -10.35 1.35
CA THR A 65 -23.24 -9.16 0.56
C THR A 65 -24.40 -8.34 1.12
N ASP A 66 -25.40 -9.00 1.71
CA ASP A 66 -26.57 -8.32 2.26
C ASP A 66 -26.25 -7.60 3.57
N GLU A 67 -25.39 -8.21 4.41
CA GLU A 67 -24.88 -7.55 5.64
C GLU A 67 -24.01 -6.35 5.31
N VAL A 68 -23.09 -6.49 4.32
CA VAL A 68 -22.28 -5.35 3.85
C VAL A 68 -23.13 -4.23 3.30
N LYS A 69 -24.18 -4.56 2.52
CA LYS A 69 -25.08 -3.55 1.98
C LYS A 69 -25.80 -2.78 3.08
N LYS A 70 -26.36 -3.50 4.07
CA LYS A 70 -27.02 -2.87 5.22
C LYS A 70 -26.06 -1.94 5.98
N LEU A 71 -24.85 -2.43 6.28
CA LEU A 71 -23.84 -1.61 6.96
C LEU A 71 -23.47 -0.38 6.12
N THR A 72 -23.32 -0.55 4.81
CA THR A 72 -23.04 0.56 3.88
C THR A 72 -24.16 1.60 3.92
N ASP A 73 -25.41 1.17 3.84
CA ASP A 73 -26.56 2.06 3.89
C ASP A 73 -26.60 2.84 5.22
N GLN A 74 -26.31 2.20 6.35
CA GLN A 74 -26.22 2.85 7.67
C GLN A 74 -25.07 3.86 7.74
N VAL A 75 -23.88 3.49 7.23
CA VAL A 75 -22.72 4.39 7.16
C VAL A 75 -23.03 5.61 6.30
N MET A 76 -23.64 5.41 5.13
CA MET A 76 -24.01 6.48 4.22
C MET A 76 -25.10 7.39 4.79
N GLU A 77 -26.07 6.84 5.51
CA GLU A 77 -27.08 7.62 6.21
C GLU A 77 -26.44 8.49 7.32
N THR A 78 -25.55 7.89 8.13
CA THR A 78 -24.79 8.62 9.15
C THR A 78 -23.94 9.72 8.51
N TYR A 79 -23.23 9.41 7.42
CA TYR A 79 -22.42 10.41 6.70
C TYR A 79 -23.30 11.56 6.18
N ARG A 80 -24.43 11.25 5.52
CA ARG A 80 -25.34 12.28 5.01
C ARG A 80 -25.90 13.18 6.13
N SER A 81 -26.07 12.64 7.33
CA SER A 81 -26.49 13.45 8.49
C SER A 81 -25.43 14.46 8.95
N GLN A 82 -24.16 14.26 8.56
CA GLN A 82 -23.06 15.17 8.84
C GLN A 82 -22.79 16.15 7.68
N CYS A 83 -23.45 15.98 6.54
CA CYS A 83 -23.36 16.89 5.40
C CYS A 83 -24.17 18.18 5.65
N GLY A 84 -23.83 19.24 4.92
CA GLY A 84 -24.60 20.48 4.95
C GLY A 84 -26.05 20.30 4.44
N GLU A 85 -26.93 21.25 4.75
CA GLU A 85 -28.34 21.24 4.30
C GLU A 85 -28.49 21.18 2.77
N ASP A 86 -27.46 21.62 2.04
CA ASP A 86 -27.34 21.56 0.58
C ASP A 86 -26.75 20.24 0.07
N GLY A 87 -26.44 19.29 0.96
CA GLY A 87 -25.79 18.02 0.64
C GLY A 87 -24.27 18.12 0.44
N SER A 88 -23.67 19.28 0.73
CA SER A 88 -22.20 19.42 0.64
C SER A 88 -21.50 18.58 1.70
N ALA A 89 -20.37 17.97 1.31
CA ALA A 89 -19.52 17.24 2.23
C ALA A 89 -19.02 18.18 3.36
N PRO A 90 -18.77 17.63 4.57
CA PRO A 90 -18.17 18.41 5.65
C PRO A 90 -16.83 19.02 5.22
N ASP A 91 -16.58 20.26 5.60
CA ASP A 91 -15.27 20.90 5.39
C ASP A 91 -14.27 20.40 6.42
N PHE A 92 -13.64 19.27 6.12
CA PHE A 92 -12.67 18.63 7.01
C PHE A 92 -11.41 19.48 7.27
N GLU A 93 -11.11 20.47 6.40
CA GLU A 93 -9.96 21.38 6.60
C GLU A 93 -10.25 22.39 7.71
N ALA A 94 -11.53 22.72 7.91
CA ALA A 94 -11.96 23.65 8.95
C ALA A 94 -12.21 22.98 10.32
N PHE A 95 -12.16 21.66 10.41
CA PHE A 95 -12.48 20.92 11.63
C PHE A 95 -11.49 21.22 12.74
N THR A 96 -12.03 21.60 13.91
CA THR A 96 -11.28 21.59 15.17
C THR A 96 -11.24 20.15 15.77
N ALA A 97 -10.41 19.95 16.81
CA ALA A 97 -10.38 18.66 17.51
C ALA A 97 -11.75 18.23 18.04
N LYS A 98 -12.57 19.20 18.48
CA LYS A 98 -13.93 18.93 18.99
C LYS A 98 -14.88 18.51 17.85
N ASP A 99 -14.72 19.08 16.67
CA ASP A 99 -15.53 18.73 15.49
C ASP A 99 -15.21 17.31 15.05
N TRP A 100 -13.93 16.94 15.06
CA TRP A 100 -13.48 15.55 14.82
C TRP A 100 -14.07 14.57 15.83
N ASP A 101 -14.04 14.91 17.13
CA ASP A 101 -14.65 14.06 18.17
C ASP A 101 -16.15 13.88 17.94
N ALA A 102 -16.88 14.96 17.63
CA ALA A 102 -18.30 14.90 17.32
C ALA A 102 -18.62 14.08 16.06
N TYR A 103 -17.80 14.25 15.04
CA TYR A 103 -17.90 13.47 13.79
C TYR A 103 -17.72 11.97 14.06
N TYR A 104 -16.68 11.57 14.75
CA TYR A 104 -16.44 10.17 15.10
C TYR A 104 -17.50 9.60 16.04
N ASP A 105 -18.01 10.40 16.99
CA ASP A 105 -19.07 9.98 17.91
C ASP A 105 -20.35 9.62 17.17
N ALA A 106 -20.64 10.26 16.05
CA ALA A 106 -21.80 9.94 15.21
C ALA A 106 -21.73 8.51 14.62
N PHE A 107 -20.54 7.99 14.40
CA PHE A 107 -20.35 6.63 13.86
C PHE A 107 -20.22 5.55 14.94
N LYS A 108 -20.01 5.90 16.20
CA LYS A 108 -19.87 4.93 17.30
C LYS A 108 -21.00 3.91 17.40
N PRO A 109 -22.30 4.28 17.24
CA PRO A 109 -23.39 3.31 17.29
C PRO A 109 -23.30 2.21 16.24
N LEU A 110 -22.60 2.44 15.13
CA LEU A 110 -22.43 1.44 14.08
C LEU A 110 -21.53 0.28 14.51
N TYR A 111 -20.60 0.52 15.44
CA TYR A 111 -19.68 -0.50 15.95
C TYR A 111 -20.39 -1.59 16.77
N ASP A 112 -21.56 -1.28 17.33
CA ASP A 112 -22.38 -2.18 18.12
C ASP A 112 -23.44 -2.91 17.26
N THR A 113 -23.41 -2.73 15.93
CA THR A 113 -24.33 -3.42 15.04
C THR A 113 -23.85 -4.84 14.73
N PRO A 114 -24.76 -5.82 14.60
CA PRO A 114 -24.38 -7.19 14.28
C PRO A 114 -23.70 -7.30 12.91
N GLU A 115 -24.06 -6.46 11.96
CA GLU A 115 -23.45 -6.37 10.63
C GLU A 115 -21.98 -5.93 10.71
N TYR A 116 -21.67 -4.96 11.56
CA TYR A 116 -20.28 -4.53 11.80
C TYR A 116 -19.47 -5.62 12.51
N GLU A 117 -20.02 -6.25 13.54
CA GLU A 117 -19.34 -7.31 14.29
C GLU A 117 -19.02 -8.51 13.40
N SER A 118 -19.98 -8.96 12.59
CA SER A 118 -19.80 -10.05 11.62
C SER A 118 -18.69 -9.73 10.61
N LEU A 119 -18.72 -8.52 10.03
CA LEU A 119 -17.73 -8.06 9.06
C LEU A 119 -16.35 -7.93 9.71
N PHE A 120 -16.27 -7.36 10.90
CA PHE A 120 -15.02 -7.18 11.65
C PHE A 120 -14.38 -8.52 12.01
N GLU A 121 -15.18 -9.50 12.45
CA GLU A 121 -14.69 -10.86 12.74
C GLU A 121 -14.15 -11.55 11.47
N CYS A 122 -14.87 -11.42 10.36
CA CYS A 122 -14.43 -11.94 9.06
C CYS A 122 -13.09 -11.33 8.63
N MET A 123 -12.98 -10.00 8.69
CA MET A 123 -11.77 -9.28 8.30
C MET A 123 -10.59 -9.59 9.23
N SER A 124 -10.84 -9.74 10.52
CA SER A 124 -9.82 -10.14 11.50
C SER A 124 -9.28 -11.54 11.22
N LYS A 125 -10.15 -12.51 10.90
CA LYS A 125 -9.73 -13.85 10.48
C LYS A 125 -8.91 -13.85 9.19
N VAL A 126 -9.30 -13.02 8.21
CA VAL A 126 -8.54 -12.86 6.96
C VAL A 126 -7.16 -12.30 7.25
N LYS A 127 -7.07 -11.28 8.10
CA LYS A 127 -5.80 -10.66 8.51
C LYS A 127 -4.89 -11.68 9.20
N GLU A 128 -5.39 -12.41 10.20
CA GLU A 128 -4.60 -13.36 10.98
C GLU A 128 -4.11 -14.53 10.12
N ASN A 129 -4.96 -15.07 9.26
CA ASN A 129 -4.63 -16.24 8.43
C ASN A 129 -3.66 -15.93 7.28
N ASN A 130 -3.46 -14.67 6.93
CA ASN A 130 -2.64 -14.28 5.77
C ASN A 130 -1.46 -13.38 6.14
N GLU A 131 -1.19 -13.17 7.43
CA GLU A 131 -0.06 -12.36 7.93
C GLU A 131 -0.03 -10.93 7.34
N VAL A 132 -1.20 -10.37 6.98
CA VAL A 132 -1.30 -9.01 6.47
C VAL A 132 -1.46 -8.01 7.60
N LEU A 133 -0.85 -6.82 7.47
CA LEU A 133 -0.90 -5.79 8.50
C LEU A 133 -2.27 -5.12 8.57
N TRP A 134 -2.88 -4.87 7.42
CA TRP A 134 -4.13 -4.12 7.31
C TRP A 134 -5.02 -4.70 6.20
N VAL A 135 -6.31 -4.77 6.47
CA VAL A 135 -7.36 -5.11 5.50
C VAL A 135 -8.45 -4.05 5.61
N TYR A 136 -8.87 -3.48 4.48
CA TYR A 136 -9.97 -2.48 4.43
C TYR A 136 -10.96 -2.85 3.35
N ILE A 137 -12.19 -2.41 3.56
CA ILE A 137 -13.22 -2.38 2.54
C ILE A 137 -13.45 -0.92 2.17
N CYS A 138 -13.35 -0.62 0.89
CA CYS A 138 -13.66 0.71 0.35
C CYS A 138 -14.93 0.63 -0.47
N PHE A 139 -15.83 1.57 -0.26
CA PHE A 139 -17.01 1.76 -1.08
C PHE A 139 -16.72 2.91 -2.05
N MET A 140 -17.05 2.70 -3.31
CA MET A 140 -17.04 3.77 -4.31
C MET A 140 -18.48 4.15 -4.59
N ASP A 141 -18.80 5.44 -4.44
CA ASP A 141 -20.07 6.02 -4.86
C ASP A 141 -19.98 6.26 -6.37
N GLU A 142 -20.99 5.77 -7.13
CA GLU A 142 -21.07 5.94 -8.59
C GLU A 142 -21.77 7.26 -8.95
#